data_30d5ec33a3ed9cf5e91fa43c3ff77892
#
_entry.id   30d5ec33a3ed9cf5e91fa43c3ff77892
#
_cell.length_a   1.000
_cell.length_b   1.000
_cell.length_c   1.000
_cell.angle_alpha   90.00
_cell.angle_beta   90.00
_cell.angle_gamma   90.00
#
_symmetry.space_group_name_H-M   'P 1'
#
loop_
_entity.id
_entity.type
_entity.pdbx_description
1 polymer ?
#
loop_
_entity_poly.entity_id
_entity_poly.type
_entity_poly.pdbx_seq_one_letter_code
_entity_poly.pdbx_strand_id
1 'polypeptide(L)'
;MGQMHLLRALSMPARPAKLVATNLHAVRMASVQRQFARQAAANGVAIAFLSRDQFADETTFLAQKWAESDQQGYDDVVIMAPSTEAVQQAAAVVADGAVVNVFAGLARGTLVELDLNPVAARQVRYTGTSGSSIEDLRHMRDLVESRQLPTNHSVAAVAGLEGVRDGLHAVAEGRFAGKVVVYPNLSHPLPLTPLAELDKVLPSVAARLDADGLWTREAEDELLRLLL
;
A
#
# COMPACT_ATOMS: atom_id res chain seq x y z
N MET A 1 -2.79 1.99 -2.30
CA MET A 1 -1.53 1.98 -3.09
C MET A 1 -0.31 1.78 -2.18
N GLY A 2 -0.11 2.55 -1.09
CA GLY A 2 1.06 2.42 -0.20
C GLY A 2 1.35 0.99 0.27
N GLN A 3 0.33 0.24 0.68
CA GLN A 3 0.47 -1.18 1.06
C GLN A 3 1.05 -2.05 -0.07
N MET A 4 0.67 -1.78 -1.33
CA MET A 4 1.21 -2.52 -2.47
C MET A 4 2.70 -2.21 -2.72
N HIS A 5 3.12 -0.97 -2.46
CA HIS A 5 4.54 -0.61 -2.51
C HIS A 5 5.34 -1.27 -1.39
N LEU A 6 4.81 -1.30 -0.16
CA LEU A 6 5.42 -2.05 0.95
C LEU A 6 5.55 -3.53 0.61
N LEU A 7 4.46 -4.14 0.14
CA LEU A 7 4.48 -5.55 -0.28
C LEU A 7 5.54 -5.79 -1.36
N ARG A 8 5.59 -4.94 -2.37
CA ARG A 8 6.57 -5.04 -3.46
C ARG A 8 7.99 -4.91 -2.94
N ALA A 9 8.29 -3.89 -2.11
CA ALA A 9 9.60 -3.68 -1.53
C ALA A 9 10.08 -4.86 -0.66
N LEU A 10 9.18 -5.44 0.14
CA LEU A 10 9.46 -6.61 0.96
C LEU A 10 9.62 -7.91 0.15
N SER A 11 9.06 -7.97 -1.07
CA SER A 11 9.09 -9.16 -1.94
C SER A 11 10.24 -9.14 -2.96
N MET A 12 10.96 -8.02 -3.09
CA MET A 12 12.09 -7.93 -4.03
C MET A 12 13.27 -8.82 -3.62
N PRO A 13 14.02 -9.39 -4.59
CA PRO A 13 15.28 -10.09 -4.29
C PRO A 13 16.29 -9.18 -3.57
N ALA A 14 16.50 -7.96 -4.08
CA ALA A 14 17.30 -6.92 -3.43
C ALA A 14 16.35 -6.04 -2.58
N ARG A 15 16.23 -6.35 -1.30
CA ARG A 15 15.38 -5.62 -0.36
C ARG A 15 16.09 -4.39 0.19
N PRO A 16 15.35 -3.31 0.50
CA PRO A 16 15.92 -2.21 1.28
C PRO A 16 16.30 -2.69 2.68
N ALA A 17 17.36 -2.11 3.25
CA ALA A 17 17.75 -2.39 4.62
C ALA A 17 16.71 -1.88 5.63
N LYS A 18 16.10 -0.74 5.32
CA LYS A 18 15.09 -0.09 6.15
C LYS A 18 13.98 0.51 5.30
N LEU A 19 12.75 0.42 5.80
CA LEU A 19 11.57 1.06 5.25
C LEU A 19 10.95 1.99 6.30
N VAL A 20 10.45 3.14 5.86
CA VAL A 20 9.64 4.02 6.72
C VAL A 20 8.32 4.28 6.02
N ALA A 21 7.24 3.80 6.62
CA ALA A 21 5.89 4.03 6.14
C ALA A 21 5.23 5.16 6.92
N THR A 22 4.66 6.13 6.19
CA THR A 22 3.97 7.27 6.81
C THR A 22 2.49 7.32 6.44
N ASN A 23 1.67 7.81 7.36
CA ASN A 23 0.24 8.05 7.14
C ASN A 23 -0.20 9.28 7.95
N LEU A 24 -1.38 9.82 7.64
CA LEU A 24 -1.97 10.89 8.44
C LEU A 24 -2.56 10.38 9.77
N HIS A 25 -3.09 9.15 9.79
CA HIS A 25 -3.91 8.61 10.88
C HIS A 25 -3.32 7.33 11.48
N ALA A 26 -3.17 7.33 12.80
CA ALA A 26 -2.66 6.20 13.58
C ALA A 26 -3.50 4.92 13.42
N VAL A 27 -4.83 5.05 13.35
CA VAL A 27 -5.73 3.89 13.16
C VAL A 27 -5.43 3.15 11.86
N ARG A 28 -5.21 3.88 10.75
CA ARG A 28 -4.82 3.28 9.47
C ARG A 28 -3.43 2.69 9.53
N MET A 29 -2.49 3.38 10.18
CA MET A 29 -1.11 2.91 10.32
C MET A 29 -1.05 1.61 11.14
N ALA A 30 -1.82 1.49 12.21
CA ALA A 30 -1.89 0.26 13.00
C ALA A 30 -2.33 -0.97 12.15
N SER A 31 -3.24 -0.78 11.20
CA SER A 31 -3.62 -1.84 10.25
C SER A 31 -2.46 -2.24 9.34
N VAL A 32 -1.75 -1.26 8.79
CA VAL A 32 -0.55 -1.50 7.95
C VAL A 32 0.55 -2.21 8.77
N GLN A 33 0.77 -1.78 10.00
CA GLN A 33 1.76 -2.40 10.88
C GLN A 33 1.43 -3.87 11.16
N ARG A 34 0.19 -4.20 11.50
CA ARG A 34 -0.22 -5.60 11.72
C ARG A 34 0.04 -6.47 10.49
N GLN A 35 -0.20 -5.94 9.31
CA GLN A 35 -0.04 -6.66 8.05
C GLN A 35 1.42 -6.90 7.67
N PHE A 36 2.30 -5.92 7.88
CA PHE A 36 3.65 -5.95 7.31
C PHE A 36 4.78 -6.16 8.30
N ALA A 37 4.58 -5.93 9.61
CA ALA A 37 5.66 -6.03 10.60
C ALA A 37 6.28 -7.44 10.64
N ARG A 38 5.44 -8.50 10.61
CA ARG A 38 5.92 -9.89 10.62
C ARG A 38 6.69 -10.25 9.35
N GLN A 39 6.19 -9.84 8.19
CA GLN A 39 6.87 -10.08 6.91
C GLN A 39 8.21 -9.33 6.84
N ALA A 40 8.26 -8.08 7.30
CA ALA A 40 9.49 -7.32 7.35
C ALA A 40 10.54 -8.01 8.24
N ALA A 41 10.15 -8.42 9.44
CA ALA A 41 11.02 -9.14 10.37
C ALA A 41 11.53 -10.47 9.78
N ALA A 42 10.65 -11.26 9.16
CA ALA A 42 11.03 -12.52 8.50
C ALA A 42 12.01 -12.32 7.35
N ASN A 43 11.96 -11.16 6.69
CA ASN A 43 12.83 -10.80 5.57
C ASN A 43 14.10 -10.03 5.99
N GLY A 44 14.30 -9.79 7.30
CA GLY A 44 15.44 -9.04 7.82
C GLY A 44 15.41 -7.55 7.47
N VAL A 45 14.24 -6.98 7.16
CA VAL A 45 14.06 -5.57 6.82
C VAL A 45 13.60 -4.81 8.06
N ALA A 46 14.33 -3.78 8.46
CA ALA A 46 13.87 -2.85 9.48
C ALA A 46 12.70 -2.02 8.94
N ILE A 47 11.62 -1.88 9.71
CA ILE A 47 10.49 -1.05 9.28
C ILE A 47 9.97 -0.18 10.42
N ALA A 48 9.80 1.11 10.14
CA ALA A 48 9.15 2.06 11.03
C ALA A 48 7.79 2.50 10.47
N PHE A 49 6.82 2.69 11.36
CA PHE A 49 5.46 3.11 11.03
C PHE A 49 5.16 4.41 11.76
N LEU A 50 5.01 5.50 11.02
CA LEU A 50 4.81 6.84 11.57
C LEU A 50 3.45 7.42 11.16
N SER A 51 2.72 7.95 12.12
CA SER A 51 1.44 8.63 11.86
C SER A 51 1.52 10.09 12.26
N ARG A 52 1.12 10.98 11.36
CA ARG A 52 1.21 12.44 11.59
C ARG A 52 0.44 12.90 12.84
N ASP A 53 -0.71 12.31 13.11
CA ASP A 53 -1.56 12.62 14.26
C ASP A 53 -0.96 12.23 15.63
N GLN A 54 0.17 11.52 15.66
CA GLN A 54 0.91 11.20 16.88
C GLN A 54 1.97 12.26 17.25
N PHE A 55 2.13 13.28 16.41
CA PHE A 55 3.11 14.35 16.60
C PHE A 55 2.42 15.70 16.79
N ALA A 56 2.98 16.55 17.65
CA ALA A 56 2.41 17.84 17.99
C ALA A 56 2.26 18.75 16.75
N ASP A 57 3.25 18.73 15.88
CA ASP A 57 3.30 19.57 14.67
C ASP A 57 4.08 18.89 13.53
N GLU A 58 4.14 19.56 12.40
CA GLU A 58 4.86 19.09 11.22
C GLU A 58 6.37 19.01 11.43
N THR A 59 6.93 19.94 12.20
CA THR A 59 8.37 19.99 12.45
C THR A 59 8.83 18.77 13.22
N THR A 60 8.09 18.38 14.27
CA THR A 60 8.40 17.17 15.05
C THR A 60 8.21 15.90 14.24
N PHE A 61 7.22 15.86 13.34
CA PHE A 61 7.02 14.73 12.45
C PHE A 61 8.15 14.59 11.42
N LEU A 62 8.60 15.71 10.82
CA LEU A 62 9.76 15.72 9.91
C LEU A 62 11.05 15.32 10.63
N ALA A 63 11.26 15.82 11.84
CA ALA A 63 12.43 15.47 12.65
C ALA A 63 12.47 13.97 12.95
N GLN A 64 11.32 13.34 13.25
CA GLN A 64 11.25 11.89 13.43
C GLN A 64 11.54 11.13 12.13
N LYS A 65 10.99 11.55 11.00
CA LYS A 65 11.34 10.95 9.70
C LYS A 65 12.84 11.02 9.43
N TRP A 66 13.46 12.16 9.71
CA TRP A 66 14.90 12.34 9.56
C TRP A 66 15.70 11.44 10.52
N ALA A 67 15.27 11.32 11.78
CA ALA A 67 15.89 10.43 12.76
C ALA A 67 15.80 8.95 12.34
N GLU A 68 14.68 8.53 11.73
CA GLU A 68 14.52 7.15 11.22
C GLU A 68 15.45 6.81 10.06
N SER A 69 16.00 7.80 9.36
CA SER A 69 17.01 7.59 8.33
C SER A 69 18.44 7.64 8.89
N ASP A 70 18.63 7.55 10.21
CA ASP A 70 19.90 7.74 10.89
C ASP A 70 20.56 9.08 10.50
N GLN A 71 19.75 10.10 10.24
CA GLN A 71 20.14 11.45 9.81
C GLN A 71 20.90 11.50 8.46
N GLN A 72 20.75 10.47 7.62
CA GLN A 72 21.36 10.42 6.30
C GLN A 72 20.38 10.79 5.17
N GLY A 73 19.08 10.82 5.47
CA GLY A 73 18.02 10.92 4.46
C GLY A 73 17.69 9.58 3.81
N TYR A 74 16.75 9.61 2.89
CA TYR A 74 16.26 8.41 2.18
C TYR A 74 16.77 8.38 0.75
N ASP A 75 17.25 7.22 0.32
CA ASP A 75 17.73 6.98 -1.05
C ASP A 75 16.58 6.90 -2.05
N ASP A 76 15.40 6.42 -1.60
CA ASP A 76 14.21 6.25 -2.42
C ASP A 76 12.96 6.72 -1.65
N VAL A 77 12.24 7.66 -2.22
CA VAL A 77 11.03 8.23 -1.63
C VAL A 77 9.87 8.09 -2.60
N VAL A 78 8.78 7.43 -2.17
CA VAL A 78 7.59 7.26 -3.00
C VAL A 78 6.42 8.03 -2.40
N ILE A 79 5.95 9.04 -3.12
CA ILE A 79 4.85 9.93 -2.69
C ILE A 79 3.53 9.34 -3.16
N MET A 80 2.73 8.85 -2.20
CA MET A 80 1.43 8.20 -2.43
C MET A 80 0.23 9.11 -2.16
N ALA A 81 0.44 10.21 -1.42
CA ALA A 81 -0.61 11.17 -1.09
C ALA A 81 -0.68 12.27 -2.15
N PRO A 82 -1.87 12.58 -2.71
CA PRO A 82 -2.03 13.63 -3.71
C PRO A 82 -2.09 15.02 -3.05
N SER A 83 -1.05 15.38 -2.29
CA SER A 83 -0.94 16.69 -1.64
C SER A 83 0.41 17.35 -1.88
N THR A 84 0.40 18.66 -1.93
CA THR A 84 1.60 19.51 -2.09
C THR A 84 2.54 19.39 -0.90
N GLU A 85 1.96 19.28 0.29
CA GLU A 85 2.67 19.11 1.57
C GLU A 85 3.47 17.80 1.57
N ALA A 86 2.89 16.71 1.04
CA ALA A 86 3.59 15.43 0.96
C ALA A 86 4.82 15.51 0.04
N VAL A 87 4.73 16.29 -1.05
CA VAL A 87 5.86 16.52 -1.96
C VAL A 87 6.95 17.35 -1.28
N GLN A 88 6.58 18.43 -0.57
CA GLN A 88 7.51 19.28 0.18
C GLN A 88 8.22 18.50 1.30
N GLN A 89 7.47 17.70 2.06
CA GLN A 89 8.02 16.86 3.11
C GLN A 89 9.01 15.81 2.56
N ALA A 90 8.71 15.23 1.41
CA ALA A 90 9.61 14.29 0.74
C ALA A 90 10.94 14.97 0.39
N ALA A 91 10.88 16.19 -0.17
CA ALA A 91 12.06 16.96 -0.53
C ALA A 91 12.98 17.27 0.68
N ALA A 92 12.39 17.39 1.87
CA ALA A 92 13.13 17.73 3.09
C ALA A 92 13.93 16.55 3.69
N VAL A 93 13.67 15.31 3.26
CA VAL A 93 14.24 14.10 3.88
C VAL A 93 15.05 13.23 2.92
N VAL A 94 15.49 13.76 1.79
CA VAL A 94 16.22 13.02 0.77
C VAL A 94 17.72 12.92 1.07
N ALA A 95 18.33 11.79 0.77
CA ALA A 95 19.78 11.58 0.76
C ALA A 95 20.41 12.14 -0.52
N ASP A 96 21.74 12.12 -0.58
CA ASP A 96 22.48 12.45 -1.81
C ASP A 96 22.24 11.35 -2.87
N GLY A 97 21.97 11.76 -4.10
CA GLY A 97 21.65 10.84 -5.20
C GLY A 97 20.27 10.22 -5.16
N ALA A 98 19.43 10.61 -4.22
CA ALA A 98 18.09 10.04 -4.00
C ALA A 98 17.18 10.13 -5.22
N VAL A 99 16.22 9.20 -5.27
CA VAL A 99 15.12 9.21 -6.24
C VAL A 99 13.80 9.51 -5.52
N VAL A 100 13.12 10.56 -5.93
CA VAL A 100 11.79 10.91 -5.46
C VAL A 100 10.77 10.57 -6.54
N ASN A 101 9.93 9.55 -6.27
CA ASN A 101 8.88 9.13 -7.19
C ASN A 101 7.54 9.76 -6.80
N VAL A 102 7.05 10.69 -7.59
CA VAL A 102 5.72 11.28 -7.44
C VAL A 102 4.71 10.33 -8.09
N PHE A 103 4.27 9.34 -7.33
CA PHE A 103 3.30 8.34 -7.78
C PHE A 103 1.85 8.82 -7.63
N ALA A 104 1.60 9.73 -6.68
CA ALA A 104 0.27 10.27 -6.43
C ALA A 104 -0.29 10.99 -7.66
N GLY A 105 -1.58 10.77 -7.94
CA GLY A 105 -2.31 11.46 -9.00
C GLY A 105 -2.61 12.91 -8.62
N LEU A 106 -1.67 13.81 -8.81
CA LEU A 106 -1.87 15.24 -8.61
C LEU A 106 -2.73 15.81 -9.74
N ALA A 107 -3.63 16.73 -9.41
CA ALA A 107 -4.47 17.38 -10.40
C ALA A 107 -3.61 18.23 -11.35
N ARG A 108 -4.03 18.32 -12.62
CA ARG A 108 -3.36 19.19 -13.60
C ARG A 108 -3.36 20.65 -13.11
N GLY A 109 -2.21 21.30 -13.13
CA GLY A 109 -2.05 22.67 -12.65
C GLY A 109 -1.71 22.79 -11.16
N THR A 110 -1.55 21.68 -10.45
CA THR A 110 -1.00 21.71 -9.08
C THR A 110 0.43 22.21 -9.12
N LEU A 111 0.72 23.24 -8.35
CA LEU A 111 2.06 23.82 -8.20
C LEU A 111 2.58 23.53 -6.79
N VAL A 112 3.87 23.18 -6.72
CA VAL A 112 4.59 22.94 -5.48
C VAL A 112 5.86 23.77 -5.49
N GLU A 113 6.12 24.50 -4.41
CA GLU A 113 7.39 25.18 -4.20
C GLU A 113 8.42 24.19 -3.68
N LEU A 114 9.53 24.04 -4.38
CA LEU A 114 10.63 23.13 -4.03
C LEU A 114 11.96 23.86 -4.06
N ASP A 115 12.83 23.55 -3.09
CA ASP A 115 14.24 23.87 -3.21
C ASP A 115 14.89 22.94 -4.25
N LEU A 116 15.42 23.50 -5.32
CA LEU A 116 16.09 22.76 -6.39
C LEU A 116 17.59 22.57 -6.12
N ASN A 117 18.13 23.12 -5.03
CA ASN A 117 19.54 22.91 -4.68
C ASN A 117 19.92 21.44 -4.55
N PRO A 118 19.11 20.57 -3.91
CA PRO A 118 19.40 19.12 -3.86
C PRO A 118 19.51 18.47 -5.25
N VAL A 119 18.73 18.94 -6.24
CA VAL A 119 18.83 18.44 -7.61
C VAL A 119 20.17 18.79 -8.23
N ALA A 120 20.59 20.07 -8.09
CA ALA A 120 21.81 20.57 -8.71
C ALA A 120 23.09 20.12 -7.97
N ALA A 121 23.09 20.18 -6.63
CA ALA A 121 24.28 19.97 -5.80
C ALA A 121 24.42 18.53 -5.28
N ARG A 122 23.30 17.81 -5.09
CA ARG A 122 23.28 16.49 -4.46
C ARG A 122 22.75 15.39 -5.38
N GLN A 123 22.55 15.68 -6.67
CA GLN A 123 22.08 14.73 -7.70
C GLN A 123 20.75 14.05 -7.40
N VAL A 124 19.87 14.68 -6.60
CA VAL A 124 18.52 14.19 -6.32
C VAL A 124 17.70 14.23 -7.61
N ARG A 125 16.96 13.18 -7.88
CA ARG A 125 16.13 13.04 -9.10
C ARG A 125 14.68 12.94 -8.74
N TYR A 126 13.83 13.72 -9.40
CA TYR A 126 12.39 13.58 -9.36
C TYR A 126 11.90 12.81 -10.58
N THR A 127 11.06 11.84 -10.35
CA THR A 127 10.42 11.04 -11.39
C THR A 127 8.94 10.84 -11.06
N GLY A 128 8.17 10.38 -12.02
CA GLY A 128 6.78 10.02 -11.81
C GLY A 128 6.21 9.38 -13.07
N THR A 129 5.20 8.55 -12.88
CA THR A 129 4.46 7.93 -13.98
C THR A 129 2.97 7.98 -13.69
N SER A 130 2.19 8.22 -14.72
CA SER A 130 0.73 8.12 -14.67
C SER A 130 0.29 6.91 -15.48
N GLY A 131 -0.13 5.86 -14.78
CA GLY A 131 -0.55 4.61 -15.38
C GLY A 131 0.59 3.58 -15.52
N SER A 132 0.24 2.41 -16.04
CA SER A 132 1.15 1.28 -16.26
C SER A 132 1.22 0.95 -17.75
N SER A 133 2.38 0.55 -18.24
CA SER A 133 2.53 -0.03 -19.57
C SER A 133 2.01 -1.47 -19.61
N ILE A 134 1.85 -2.02 -20.80
CA ILE A 134 1.52 -3.46 -20.96
C ILE A 134 2.65 -4.35 -20.43
N GLU A 135 3.89 -3.91 -20.57
CA GLU A 135 5.08 -4.60 -20.04
C GLU A 135 5.04 -4.66 -18.52
N ASP A 136 4.68 -3.57 -17.85
CA ASP A 136 4.51 -3.54 -16.39
C ASP A 136 3.44 -4.53 -15.94
N LEU A 137 2.30 -4.58 -16.64
CA LEU A 137 1.21 -5.50 -16.33
C LEU A 137 1.63 -6.97 -16.51
N ARG A 138 2.35 -7.29 -17.60
CA ARG A 138 2.91 -8.62 -17.84
C ARG A 138 3.90 -9.01 -16.76
N HIS A 139 4.85 -8.12 -16.43
CA HIS A 139 5.81 -8.36 -15.37
C HIS A 139 5.13 -8.62 -14.01
N MET A 140 4.12 -7.82 -13.66
CA MET A 140 3.34 -8.03 -12.44
C MET A 140 2.61 -9.38 -12.43
N ARG A 141 1.98 -9.77 -13.53
CA ARG A 141 1.36 -11.08 -13.67
C ARG A 141 2.38 -12.20 -13.43
N ASP A 142 3.55 -12.13 -14.08
CA ASP A 142 4.59 -13.16 -13.98
C ASP A 142 5.11 -13.30 -12.53
N LEU A 143 5.24 -12.19 -11.80
CA LEU A 143 5.59 -12.20 -10.38
C LEU A 143 4.50 -12.86 -9.50
N VAL A 144 3.23 -12.65 -9.82
CA VAL A 144 2.10 -13.27 -9.10
C VAL A 144 2.03 -14.76 -9.41
N GLU A 145 2.10 -15.15 -10.69
CA GLU A 145 2.05 -16.55 -11.13
C GLU A 145 3.22 -17.37 -10.58
N SER A 146 4.41 -16.77 -10.51
CA SER A 146 5.60 -17.39 -9.89
C SER A 146 5.61 -17.34 -8.34
N ARG A 147 4.54 -16.84 -7.72
CA ARG A 147 4.40 -16.68 -6.26
C ARG A 147 5.46 -15.80 -5.58
N GLN A 148 6.13 -14.95 -6.34
CA GLN A 148 7.09 -13.98 -5.81
C GLN A 148 6.40 -12.76 -5.20
N LEU A 149 5.15 -12.46 -5.61
CA LEU A 149 4.37 -11.32 -5.13
C LEU A 149 2.95 -11.75 -4.75
N PRO A 150 2.62 -11.88 -3.46
CA PRO A 150 1.30 -12.31 -2.99
C PRO A 150 0.31 -11.13 -2.99
N THR A 151 -0.27 -10.78 -4.14
CA THR A 151 -1.22 -9.66 -4.28
C THR A 151 -2.53 -9.86 -3.53
N ASN A 152 -2.86 -11.09 -3.16
CA ASN A 152 -4.05 -11.46 -2.39
C ASN A 152 -4.12 -10.73 -1.03
N HIS A 153 -2.98 -10.41 -0.43
CA HIS A 153 -2.90 -9.64 0.81
C HIS A 153 -3.52 -8.24 0.72
N SER A 154 -3.83 -7.75 -0.47
CA SER A 154 -4.51 -6.46 -0.64
C SER A 154 -6.04 -6.55 -0.63
N VAL A 155 -6.63 -7.74 -0.55
CA VAL A 155 -8.09 -7.93 -0.47
C VAL A 155 -8.57 -7.56 0.93
N ALA A 156 -9.63 -6.76 1.01
CA ALA A 156 -10.24 -6.35 2.27
C ALA A 156 -11.71 -6.78 2.37
N ALA A 157 -12.37 -6.94 1.23
CA ALA A 157 -13.75 -7.40 1.14
C ALA A 157 -13.97 -8.10 -0.20
N VAL A 158 -14.95 -9.00 -0.22
CA VAL A 158 -15.42 -9.71 -1.42
C VAL A 158 -16.90 -9.45 -1.65
N ALA A 159 -17.35 -9.54 -2.90
CA ALA A 159 -18.75 -9.37 -3.25
C ALA A 159 -19.11 -10.11 -4.54
N GLY A 160 -20.37 -10.45 -4.71
CA GLY A 160 -20.98 -10.74 -6.01
C GLY A 160 -21.40 -9.45 -6.73
N LEU A 161 -22.09 -9.60 -7.85
CA LEU A 161 -22.52 -8.44 -8.66
C LEU A 161 -23.48 -7.51 -7.90
N GLU A 162 -24.34 -8.05 -7.04
CA GLU A 162 -25.28 -7.29 -6.21
C GLU A 162 -24.59 -6.41 -5.17
N GLY A 163 -23.38 -6.77 -4.72
CA GLY A 163 -22.58 -5.99 -3.76
C GLY A 163 -21.77 -4.87 -4.38
N VAL A 164 -21.78 -4.70 -5.72
CA VAL A 164 -20.95 -3.69 -6.42
C VAL A 164 -21.22 -2.27 -5.95
N ARG A 165 -22.51 -1.91 -5.84
CA ARG A 165 -22.91 -0.55 -5.42
C ARG A 165 -22.36 -0.21 -4.03
N ASP A 166 -22.52 -1.13 -3.09
CA ASP A 166 -22.02 -0.95 -1.72
C ASP A 166 -20.50 -0.95 -1.67
N GLY A 167 -19.86 -1.76 -2.52
CA GLY A 167 -18.42 -1.77 -2.71
C GLY A 167 -17.88 -0.44 -3.22
N LEU A 168 -18.53 0.18 -4.21
CA LEU A 168 -18.15 1.50 -4.74
C LEU A 168 -18.30 2.60 -3.66
N HIS A 169 -19.39 2.59 -2.91
CA HIS A 169 -19.57 3.51 -1.78
C HIS A 169 -18.49 3.31 -0.71
N ALA A 170 -18.22 2.06 -0.35
CA ALA A 170 -17.18 1.75 0.63
C ALA A 170 -15.79 2.24 0.21
N VAL A 171 -15.46 2.14 -1.08
CA VAL A 171 -14.20 2.67 -1.65
C VAL A 171 -14.19 4.19 -1.63
N ALA A 172 -15.28 4.85 -2.04
CA ALA A 172 -15.39 6.32 -2.04
C ALA A 172 -15.25 6.90 -0.63
N GLU A 173 -15.81 6.23 0.37
CA GLU A 173 -15.76 6.62 1.78
C GLU A 173 -14.46 6.18 2.48
N GLY A 174 -13.59 5.42 1.79
CA GLY A 174 -12.35 4.90 2.37
C GLY A 174 -12.57 3.93 3.53
N ARG A 175 -13.68 3.17 3.54
CA ARG A 175 -14.01 2.21 4.62
C ARG A 175 -12.97 1.11 4.76
N PHE A 176 -12.35 0.70 3.65
CA PHE A 176 -11.36 -0.37 3.65
C PHE A 176 -9.95 0.16 3.35
N ALA A 177 -8.97 -0.40 4.04
CA ALA A 177 -7.56 -0.14 3.75
C ALA A 177 -7.03 -0.98 2.56
N GLY A 178 -7.85 -1.87 1.99
CA GLY A 178 -7.54 -2.76 0.88
C GLY A 178 -8.52 -2.63 -0.27
N LYS A 179 -8.52 -3.64 -1.14
CA LYS A 179 -9.37 -3.72 -2.32
C LYS A 179 -10.68 -4.47 -2.01
N VAL A 180 -11.76 -4.04 -2.65
CA VAL A 180 -12.99 -4.82 -2.79
C VAL A 180 -12.88 -5.62 -4.08
N VAL A 181 -12.96 -6.95 -3.99
CA VAL A 181 -12.95 -7.85 -5.15
C VAL A 181 -14.37 -8.29 -5.43
N VAL A 182 -14.79 -8.11 -6.68
CA VAL A 182 -16.13 -8.50 -7.14
C VAL A 182 -16.03 -9.71 -8.06
N TYR A 183 -16.82 -10.71 -7.76
CA TYR A 183 -16.98 -11.93 -8.56
C TYR A 183 -18.32 -11.84 -9.33
N PRO A 184 -18.34 -11.38 -10.60
CA PRO A 184 -19.58 -11.04 -11.29
C PRO A 184 -20.37 -12.25 -11.77
N ASN A 185 -19.74 -13.43 -11.86
CA ASN A 185 -20.31 -14.64 -12.46
C ASN A 185 -20.83 -15.64 -11.41
N LEU A 186 -20.99 -15.23 -10.15
CA LEU A 186 -21.54 -16.12 -9.13
C LEU A 186 -23.01 -16.45 -9.42
N SER A 187 -23.37 -17.72 -9.26
CA SER A 187 -24.75 -18.20 -9.38
C SER A 187 -25.59 -17.91 -8.13
N HIS A 188 -24.92 -17.70 -6.99
CA HIS A 188 -25.53 -17.37 -5.73
C HIS A 188 -25.12 -15.96 -5.28
N PRO A 189 -26.05 -15.17 -4.71
CA PRO A 189 -25.79 -13.81 -4.31
C PRO A 189 -24.77 -13.74 -3.18
N LEU A 190 -23.82 -12.81 -3.29
CA LEU A 190 -22.84 -12.48 -2.26
C LEU A 190 -22.85 -10.96 -2.03
N PRO A 191 -23.49 -10.45 -0.97
CA PRO A 191 -23.42 -9.04 -0.62
C PRO A 191 -21.97 -8.63 -0.32
N LEU A 192 -21.71 -7.31 -0.26
CA LEU A 192 -20.41 -6.81 0.17
C LEU A 192 -20.04 -7.37 1.55
N THR A 193 -19.04 -8.24 1.59
CA THR A 193 -18.64 -8.95 2.81
C THR A 193 -17.17 -8.63 3.13
N PRO A 194 -16.91 -7.87 4.22
CA PRO A 194 -15.55 -7.67 4.72
C PRO A 194 -14.93 -9.00 5.16
N LEU A 195 -13.61 -9.18 4.98
CA LEU A 195 -12.94 -10.42 5.40
C LEU A 195 -13.13 -10.71 6.89
N ALA A 196 -13.19 -9.67 7.73
CA ALA A 196 -13.43 -9.80 9.17
C ALA A 196 -14.84 -10.32 9.54
N GLU A 197 -15.76 -10.35 8.59
CA GLU A 197 -17.14 -10.83 8.78
C GLU A 197 -17.45 -12.07 7.93
N LEU A 198 -16.45 -12.57 7.23
CA LEU A 198 -16.60 -13.68 6.29
C LEU A 198 -17.04 -14.98 6.98
N ASP A 199 -16.65 -15.18 8.22
CA ASP A 199 -17.04 -16.31 9.06
C ASP A 199 -18.55 -16.40 9.30
N LYS A 200 -19.25 -15.25 9.32
CA LYS A 200 -20.69 -15.18 9.50
C LYS A 200 -21.48 -15.51 8.24
N VAL A 201 -20.87 -15.28 7.06
CA VAL A 201 -21.53 -15.43 5.75
C VAL A 201 -21.09 -16.72 5.05
N LEU A 202 -19.79 -16.97 5.04
CA LEU A 202 -19.15 -18.11 4.37
C LEU A 202 -18.08 -18.75 5.28
N PRO A 203 -18.48 -19.49 6.33
CA PRO A 203 -17.54 -20.03 7.34
C PRO A 203 -16.43 -20.91 6.74
N SER A 204 -16.74 -21.72 5.71
CA SER A 204 -15.75 -22.60 5.08
C SER A 204 -14.72 -21.83 4.26
N VAL A 205 -15.09 -20.69 3.68
CA VAL A 205 -14.16 -19.78 3.00
C VAL A 205 -13.30 -19.05 4.04
N ALA A 206 -13.92 -18.57 5.13
CA ALA A 206 -13.19 -17.90 6.22
C ALA A 206 -12.12 -18.83 6.84
N ALA A 207 -12.40 -20.11 6.97
CA ALA A 207 -11.46 -21.11 7.45
C ALA A 207 -10.24 -21.35 6.54
N ARG A 208 -10.26 -20.79 5.33
CA ARG A 208 -9.16 -20.85 4.34
C ARG A 208 -8.35 -19.56 4.29
N LEU A 209 -8.71 -18.52 5.03
CA LEU A 209 -7.84 -17.35 5.22
C LEU A 209 -6.55 -17.79 5.91
N ASP A 210 -5.47 -17.02 5.73
CA ASP A 210 -4.23 -17.30 6.44
C ASP A 210 -4.33 -16.98 7.95
N ALA A 211 -3.26 -17.23 8.69
CA ALA A 211 -3.21 -17.00 10.12
C ALA A 211 -3.38 -15.51 10.54
N ASP A 212 -3.22 -14.60 9.61
CA ASP A 212 -3.42 -13.16 9.81
C ASP A 212 -4.80 -12.68 9.30
N GLY A 213 -5.66 -13.61 8.85
CA GLY A 213 -6.97 -13.31 8.28
C GLY A 213 -6.91 -12.71 6.88
N LEU A 214 -5.81 -12.88 6.15
CA LEU A 214 -5.65 -12.38 4.80
C LEU A 214 -6.18 -13.37 3.77
N TRP A 215 -6.61 -12.83 2.63
CA TRP A 215 -7.15 -13.62 1.52
C TRP A 215 -6.10 -14.57 0.94
N THR A 216 -6.50 -15.80 0.67
CA THR A 216 -5.65 -16.83 0.07
C THR A 216 -6.27 -17.35 -1.22
N ARG A 217 -5.49 -18.08 -2.01
CA ARG A 217 -6.01 -18.77 -3.19
C ARG A 217 -6.98 -19.87 -2.78
N GLU A 218 -6.71 -20.57 -1.70
CA GLU A 218 -7.56 -21.62 -1.17
C GLU A 218 -8.93 -21.08 -0.71
N ALA A 219 -8.97 -19.84 -0.19
CA ALA A 219 -10.21 -19.15 0.12
C ALA A 219 -10.99 -18.78 -1.15
N GLU A 220 -10.31 -18.31 -2.19
CA GLU A 220 -10.91 -18.03 -3.49
C GLU A 220 -11.47 -19.28 -4.16
N ASP A 221 -10.69 -20.35 -4.22
CA ASP A 221 -11.11 -21.64 -4.80
C ASP A 221 -12.36 -22.18 -4.07
N GLU A 222 -12.41 -22.09 -2.73
CA GLU A 222 -13.57 -22.49 -1.93
C GLU A 222 -14.80 -21.59 -2.19
N LEU A 223 -14.60 -20.26 -2.30
CA LEU A 223 -15.67 -19.32 -2.62
C LEU A 223 -16.28 -19.66 -3.98
N LEU A 224 -15.44 -19.87 -5.00
CA LEU A 224 -15.88 -20.19 -6.34
C LEU A 224 -16.59 -21.56 -6.36
N ARG A 225 -16.07 -22.56 -5.66
CA ARG A 225 -16.72 -23.89 -5.54
C ARG A 225 -18.13 -23.82 -4.94
N LEU A 226 -18.35 -22.91 -4.01
CA LEU A 226 -19.64 -22.78 -3.31
C LEU A 226 -20.67 -21.96 -4.08
N LEU A 227 -20.22 -20.95 -4.82
CA LEU A 227 -21.11 -19.91 -5.35
C LEU A 227 -21.18 -19.85 -6.89
N LEU A 228 -20.29 -20.54 -7.62
CA LEU A 228 -20.41 -20.76 -9.07
C LEU A 228 -21.38 -21.90 -9.37
#